data_320fa6beafe82675ad4c6873a4a82cae
#
_entry.id   320fa6beafe82675ad4c6873a4a82cae
#
_cell.length_a   1.000
_cell.length_b   1.000
_cell.length_c   1.000
_cell.angle_alpha   90.00
_cell.angle_beta   90.00
_cell.angle_gamma   90.00
#
_symmetry.space_group_name_H-M   'P 1'
#
loop_
_entity.id
_entity.type
_entity.pdbx_description
1 polymer ?
#
loop_
_entity_poly.entity_id
_entity_poly.type
_entity_poly.pdbx_seq_one_letter_code
_entity_poly.pdbx_strand_id
1 'polypeptide(L)'
;LHNPITAQLIPYSDPSTPNHVEVQRIMSKLEDDILGPYENPSIKLSRNMYDALPMPWSLNPPVEAFRPESHVRFEWNRNGKIEEGESDFFDACEEISLKQLSDNLGTASMVTQWRKANVDAARDGKDCVDITIRKIAVAMGFEEKDISEISIRVGNATSLLLLTSAKQK
;
A
#
# COMPACT_ATOMS: atom_id res chain seq x y z
N LEU A 1 10.00 -6.91 -19.24
CA LEU A 1 8.80 -7.10 -18.41
C LEU A 1 9.10 -6.49 -17.05
N HIS A 2 8.67 -5.25 -16.80
CA HIS A 2 8.77 -4.62 -15.49
C HIS A 2 7.55 -5.09 -14.68
N ASN A 3 7.81 -5.69 -13.53
CA ASN A 3 6.75 -5.94 -12.56
C ASN A 3 6.17 -4.59 -12.11
N PRO A 4 4.86 -4.43 -12.08
CA PRO A 4 4.25 -3.26 -11.47
C PRO A 4 4.64 -3.23 -9.99
N ILE A 5 5.23 -2.15 -9.55
CA ILE A 5 5.60 -1.96 -8.15
C ILE A 5 4.36 -1.41 -7.46
N THR A 6 3.69 -2.26 -6.71
CA THR A 6 2.61 -1.85 -5.80
C THR A 6 3.20 -0.93 -4.74
N ALA A 7 2.74 0.29 -4.71
CA ALA A 7 3.40 1.38 -3.99
C ALA A 7 2.98 1.55 -2.54
N GLN A 8 1.96 0.86 -2.04
CA GLN A 8 1.43 1.10 -0.70
C GLN A 8 1.49 -0.14 0.18
N LEU A 9 1.91 0.07 1.43
CA LEU A 9 2.02 -0.99 2.43
C LEU A 9 0.66 -1.42 2.97
N ILE A 10 -0.25 -0.47 3.14
CA ILE A 10 -1.56 -0.69 3.72
C ILE A 10 -2.61 -0.27 2.71
N PRO A 11 -3.48 -1.20 2.29
CA PRO A 11 -4.54 -0.87 1.35
C PRO A 11 -5.58 0.07 1.97
N TYR A 12 -6.31 0.77 1.12
CA TYR A 12 -7.48 1.55 1.52
C TYR A 12 -8.70 0.64 1.66
N SER A 13 -9.55 0.90 2.66
CA SER A 13 -10.83 0.22 2.77
C SER A 13 -11.85 0.83 1.80
N ASP A 14 -12.58 -0.02 1.10
CA ASP A 14 -13.67 0.40 0.23
C ASP A 14 -14.84 0.99 1.04
N PRO A 15 -15.54 2.02 0.54
CA PRO A 15 -16.71 2.58 1.20
C PRO A 15 -17.85 1.58 1.49
N SER A 16 -17.91 0.44 0.79
CA SER A 16 -18.86 -0.62 1.09
C SER A 16 -18.51 -1.43 2.34
N THR A 17 -17.28 -1.31 2.86
CA THR A 17 -16.85 -1.95 4.10
C THR A 17 -17.65 -1.40 5.29
N PRO A 18 -18.22 -2.25 6.16
CA PRO A 18 -18.90 -1.79 7.36
C PRO A 18 -17.99 -0.86 8.16
N ASN A 19 -18.52 0.32 8.53
CA ASN A 19 -17.79 1.34 9.29
C ASN A 19 -16.44 1.74 8.67
N HIS A 20 -16.39 1.84 7.34
CA HIS A 20 -15.15 2.04 6.57
C HIS A 20 -14.29 3.22 7.06
N VAL A 21 -14.91 4.30 7.56
CA VAL A 21 -14.19 5.48 8.07
C VAL A 21 -13.32 5.10 9.28
N GLU A 22 -13.87 4.31 10.20
CA GLU A 22 -13.13 3.86 11.38
C GLU A 22 -12.09 2.79 10.99
N VAL A 23 -12.44 1.88 10.09
CA VAL A 23 -11.50 0.89 9.54
C VAL A 23 -10.30 1.60 8.89
N GLN A 24 -10.56 2.61 8.06
CA GLN A 24 -9.49 3.38 7.44
C GLN A 24 -8.64 4.12 8.48
N ARG A 25 -9.25 4.69 9.52
CA ARG A 25 -8.53 5.35 10.61
C ARG A 25 -7.61 4.37 11.36
N ILE A 26 -8.06 3.14 11.57
CA ILE A 26 -7.26 2.08 12.20
C ILE A 26 -6.07 1.72 11.31
N MET A 27 -6.29 1.55 10.00
CA MET A 27 -5.23 1.26 9.03
C MET A 27 -4.19 2.38 8.95
N SER A 28 -4.63 3.63 8.82
CA SER A 28 -3.74 4.79 8.80
C SER A 28 -2.92 4.92 10.08
N LYS A 29 -3.52 4.61 11.24
CA LYS A 29 -2.78 4.60 12.51
C LYS A 29 -1.69 3.54 12.54
N LEU A 30 -1.92 2.36 11.98
CA LEU A 30 -0.86 1.35 11.86
C LEU A 30 0.28 1.90 11.00
N GLU A 31 -0.05 2.47 9.84
CA GLU A 31 0.95 2.91 8.86
C GLU A 31 1.75 4.12 9.34
N ASP A 32 1.09 5.15 9.82
CA ASP A 32 1.72 6.43 10.12
C ASP A 32 2.32 6.46 11.53
N ASP A 33 1.55 6.04 12.54
CA ASP A 33 1.96 6.18 13.95
C ASP A 33 2.86 5.01 14.40
N ILE A 34 2.51 3.77 14.02
CA ILE A 34 3.17 2.57 14.55
C ILE A 34 4.34 2.17 13.66
N LEU A 35 4.15 2.14 12.36
CA LEU A 35 5.17 1.72 11.40
C LEU A 35 5.99 2.87 10.82
N GLY A 36 5.50 4.11 10.88
CA GLY A 36 6.20 5.29 10.38
C GLY A 36 7.66 5.43 10.83
N PRO A 37 8.01 5.16 12.12
CA PRO A 37 9.40 5.17 12.57
C PRO A 37 10.34 4.17 11.87
N TYR A 38 9.78 3.18 11.18
CA TYR A 38 10.52 2.13 10.46
C TYR A 38 10.52 2.33 8.95
N GLU A 39 9.99 3.46 8.50
CA GLU A 39 9.96 3.84 7.09
C GLU A 39 11.38 4.24 6.61
N ASN A 40 11.81 3.65 5.51
CA ASN A 40 13.04 4.05 4.83
C ASN A 40 12.74 4.99 3.64
N PRO A 41 13.77 5.69 3.08
CA PRO A 41 13.57 6.62 1.96
C PRO A 41 12.89 5.99 0.73
N SER A 42 13.15 4.72 0.44
CA SER A 42 12.54 4.02 -0.71
C SER A 42 11.05 3.79 -0.49
N ILE A 43 10.65 3.40 0.73
CA ILE A 43 9.25 3.24 1.11
C ILE A 43 8.54 4.60 1.01
N LYS A 44 9.16 5.66 1.52
CA LYS A 44 8.62 7.01 1.45
C LYS A 44 8.38 7.48 0.01
N LEU A 45 9.30 7.14 -0.88
CA LEU A 45 9.16 7.43 -2.30
C LEU A 45 7.97 6.70 -2.93
N SER A 46 7.81 5.40 -2.63
CA SER A 46 6.70 4.60 -3.15
C SER A 46 5.34 5.04 -2.57
N ARG A 47 5.26 5.36 -1.28
CA ARG A 47 4.04 5.89 -0.65
C ARG A 47 3.56 7.20 -1.28
N ASN A 48 4.47 8.01 -1.78
CA ASN A 48 4.17 9.22 -2.55
C ASN A 48 3.97 8.93 -4.05
N MET A 49 3.68 7.67 -4.42
CA MET A 49 3.44 7.27 -5.80
C MET A 49 4.56 7.71 -6.76
N TYR A 50 5.80 7.76 -6.26
CA TYR A 50 7.00 8.17 -7.00
C TYR A 50 7.00 9.62 -7.51
N ASP A 51 6.24 10.54 -6.91
CA ASP A 51 6.21 11.96 -7.32
C ASP A 51 7.58 12.62 -7.30
N ALA A 52 8.41 12.24 -6.33
CA ALA A 52 9.77 12.76 -6.16
C ALA A 52 10.86 11.87 -6.80
N LEU A 53 10.48 10.89 -7.63
CA LEU A 53 11.45 10.04 -8.31
C LEU A 53 12.29 10.86 -9.29
N PRO A 54 13.63 10.89 -9.18
CA PRO A 54 14.48 11.53 -10.16
C PRO A 54 14.32 10.85 -11.53
N MET A 55 13.86 11.61 -12.50
CA MET A 55 13.65 11.12 -13.85
C MET A 55 14.96 11.15 -14.65
N PRO A 56 15.15 10.30 -15.67
CA PRO A 56 16.42 10.21 -16.43
C PRO A 56 16.94 11.54 -16.94
N TRP A 57 16.06 12.43 -17.38
CA TRP A 57 16.42 13.78 -17.88
C TRP A 57 16.75 14.79 -16.77
N SER A 58 16.43 14.49 -15.50
CA SER A 58 16.75 15.34 -14.35
C SER A 58 18.04 14.92 -13.62
N LEU A 59 18.67 13.84 -14.06
CA LEU A 59 19.93 13.37 -13.49
C LEU A 59 21.11 14.27 -13.92
N ASN A 60 22.22 14.16 -13.23
CA ASN A 60 23.46 14.88 -13.58
C ASN A 60 24.63 13.90 -13.72
N PRO A 61 25.12 13.59 -14.92
CA PRO A 61 24.59 14.04 -16.22
C PRO A 61 23.22 13.41 -16.56
N PRO A 62 22.40 14.07 -17.39
CA PRO A 62 21.12 13.51 -17.82
C PRO A 62 21.32 12.31 -18.75
N VAL A 63 20.36 11.39 -18.75
CA VAL A 63 20.34 10.28 -19.69
C VAL A 63 19.59 10.70 -20.96
N GLU A 64 20.32 11.13 -21.96
CA GLU A 64 19.77 11.77 -23.19
C GLU A 64 18.84 10.88 -24.02
N ALA A 65 18.94 9.54 -23.84
CA ALA A 65 18.06 8.59 -24.51
C ALA A 65 16.59 8.70 -24.08
N PHE A 66 16.32 9.32 -22.93
CA PHE A 66 14.97 9.51 -22.40
C PHE A 66 14.64 11.00 -22.31
N ARG A 67 13.51 11.37 -22.86
CA ARG A 67 13.04 12.76 -22.88
C ARG A 67 11.74 12.91 -22.08
N PRO A 68 11.46 14.09 -21.51
CA PRO A 68 10.21 14.33 -20.77
C PRO A 68 8.96 13.98 -21.59
N GLU A 69 8.97 14.23 -22.89
CA GLU A 69 7.84 14.00 -23.80
C GLU A 69 7.55 12.50 -24.01
N SER A 70 8.50 11.62 -23.67
CA SER A 70 8.33 10.16 -23.75
C SER A 70 7.77 9.54 -22.49
N HIS A 71 7.48 10.34 -21.47
CA HIS A 71 6.95 9.90 -20.19
C HIS A 71 5.43 9.88 -20.22
N VAL A 72 4.85 8.74 -19.85
CA VAL A 72 3.42 8.59 -19.59
C VAL A 72 3.24 8.05 -18.16
N ARG A 73 2.31 8.62 -17.43
CA ARG A 73 1.99 8.23 -16.07
C ARG A 73 0.52 7.88 -15.97
N PHE A 74 0.23 6.72 -15.37
CA PHE A 74 -1.12 6.30 -14.99
C PHE A 74 -1.16 6.16 -13.47
N GLU A 75 -2.31 6.48 -12.88
CA GLU A 75 -2.51 6.41 -11.45
C GLU A 75 -3.89 5.86 -11.13
N TRP A 76 -3.96 5.03 -10.10
CA TRP A 76 -5.20 4.45 -9.57
C TRP A 76 -5.23 4.65 -8.06
N ASN A 77 -6.42 4.90 -7.52
CA ASN A 77 -6.68 5.04 -6.09
C ASN A 77 -5.79 6.07 -5.36
N ARG A 78 -5.35 7.10 -6.05
CA ARG A 78 -4.59 8.17 -5.40
C ARG A 78 -5.42 8.79 -4.27
N ASN A 79 -4.79 9.00 -3.12
CA ASN A 79 -5.40 9.56 -1.91
C ASN A 79 -6.55 8.71 -1.34
N GLY A 80 -6.52 7.41 -1.53
CA GLY A 80 -7.49 6.49 -0.96
C GLY A 80 -8.88 6.53 -1.59
N LYS A 81 -9.03 7.17 -2.72
CA LYS A 81 -10.26 7.07 -3.49
C LYS A 81 -10.19 5.81 -4.33
N ILE A 82 -11.07 4.88 -4.05
CA ILE A 82 -11.33 3.74 -4.91
C ILE A 82 -12.29 4.23 -5.98
N GLU A 83 -11.80 4.39 -7.20
CA GLU A 83 -12.60 4.85 -8.33
C GLU A 83 -13.33 3.65 -8.94
N GLU A 84 -14.67 3.70 -8.90
CA GLU A 84 -15.49 2.70 -9.55
C GLU A 84 -15.47 2.93 -11.06
N GLY A 85 -15.19 1.89 -11.83
CA GLY A 85 -15.54 1.79 -13.25
C GLY A 85 -14.45 2.01 -14.28
N GLU A 86 -13.23 2.33 -13.92
CA GLU A 86 -12.11 2.32 -14.87
C GLU A 86 -11.19 1.12 -14.63
N SER A 87 -11.62 0.00 -15.15
CA SER A 87 -10.99 -1.31 -14.98
C SER A 87 -10.06 -1.63 -16.11
N ASP A 88 -9.03 -1.00 -16.43
CA ASP A 88 -8.38 -1.49 -17.65
C ASP A 88 -7.06 -2.18 -17.46
N PHE A 89 -6.42 -2.07 -16.31
CA PHE A 89 -5.14 -2.73 -16.13
C PHE A 89 -4.92 -3.39 -14.75
N PHE A 90 -5.56 -2.84 -13.71
CA PHE A 90 -5.52 -3.38 -12.36
C PHE A 90 -6.92 -3.32 -11.77
N ASP A 91 -7.34 -4.39 -11.11
CA ASP A 91 -8.51 -4.31 -10.24
C ASP A 91 -8.23 -3.25 -9.18
N ALA A 92 -9.00 -2.16 -9.22
CA ALA A 92 -8.84 -1.03 -8.32
C ALA A 92 -8.97 -1.47 -6.86
N CYS A 93 -9.71 -2.56 -6.60
CA CYS A 93 -9.86 -3.18 -5.30
C CYS A 93 -10.12 -4.68 -5.43
N GLU A 94 -9.81 -5.39 -4.38
CA GLU A 94 -10.07 -6.83 -4.24
C GLU A 94 -10.82 -7.13 -2.94
N GLU A 95 -11.57 -8.22 -2.93
CA GLU A 95 -12.18 -8.74 -1.72
C GLU A 95 -11.28 -9.84 -1.14
N ILE A 96 -10.81 -9.63 0.09
CA ILE A 96 -9.94 -10.56 0.81
C ILE A 96 -10.47 -10.82 2.20
N SER A 97 -10.07 -11.94 2.81
CA SER A 97 -10.36 -12.16 4.24
C SER A 97 -9.44 -11.29 5.12
N LEU A 98 -9.88 -10.99 6.35
CA LEU A 98 -8.99 -10.34 7.33
C LEU A 98 -7.75 -11.19 7.63
N LYS A 99 -7.84 -12.51 7.49
CA LYS A 99 -6.68 -13.40 7.59
C LYS A 99 -5.67 -13.14 6.47
N GLN A 100 -6.14 -13.03 5.21
CA GLN A 100 -5.27 -12.69 4.07
C GLN A 100 -4.69 -11.29 4.23
N LEU A 101 -5.47 -10.31 4.69
CA LEU A 101 -4.97 -8.97 5.00
C LEU A 101 -3.87 -9.02 6.06
N SER A 102 -4.06 -9.80 7.13
CA SER A 102 -3.04 -10.02 8.17
C SER A 102 -1.75 -10.60 7.60
N ASP A 103 -1.88 -11.64 6.78
CA ASP A 103 -0.73 -12.31 6.15
C ASP A 103 0.03 -11.34 5.23
N ASN A 104 -0.68 -10.60 4.39
CA ASN A 104 -0.09 -9.60 3.48
C ASN A 104 0.65 -8.51 4.27
N LEU A 105 0.01 -7.91 5.27
CA LEU A 105 0.64 -6.91 6.14
C LEU A 105 1.86 -7.48 6.87
N GLY A 106 1.79 -8.74 7.31
CA GLY A 106 2.87 -9.43 8.01
C GLY A 106 4.16 -9.58 7.21
N THR A 107 4.10 -9.51 5.87
CA THR A 107 5.26 -9.58 4.98
C THR A 107 5.95 -8.23 4.78
N ALA A 108 5.32 -7.13 5.17
CA ALA A 108 5.84 -5.80 4.95
C ALA A 108 7.17 -5.55 5.69
N SER A 109 8.10 -4.90 5.01
CA SER A 109 9.43 -4.64 5.57
C SER A 109 9.39 -3.79 6.84
N MET A 110 8.48 -2.82 6.94
CA MET A 110 8.30 -2.00 8.14
C MET A 110 7.79 -2.84 9.31
N VAL A 111 6.87 -3.78 9.08
CA VAL A 111 6.40 -4.73 10.10
C VAL A 111 7.54 -5.62 10.57
N THR A 112 8.37 -6.10 9.64
CA THR A 112 9.56 -6.88 9.98
C THR A 112 10.54 -6.10 10.87
N GLN A 113 10.76 -4.82 10.57
CA GLN A 113 11.62 -3.96 11.39
C GLN A 113 10.99 -3.66 12.76
N TRP A 114 9.68 -3.40 12.78
CA TRP A 114 8.94 -3.21 14.05
C TRP A 114 9.08 -4.43 14.96
N ARG A 115 8.88 -5.65 14.41
CA ARG A 115 9.02 -6.92 15.15
C ARG A 115 10.42 -7.12 15.71
N LYS A 116 11.45 -6.75 14.97
CA LYS A 116 12.85 -6.80 15.45
C LYS A 116 13.11 -5.83 16.61
N ALA A 117 12.50 -4.66 16.58
CA ALA A 117 12.65 -3.66 17.63
C ALA A 117 11.76 -3.93 18.85
N ASN A 118 10.68 -4.72 18.71
CA ASN A 118 9.67 -4.98 19.74
C ASN A 118 9.47 -6.49 19.96
N VAL A 119 10.57 -7.22 20.14
CA VAL A 119 10.58 -8.70 20.19
C VAL A 119 9.62 -9.25 21.23
N ASP A 120 9.59 -8.66 22.44
CA ASP A 120 8.74 -9.13 23.54
C ASP A 120 7.26 -8.91 23.20
N ALA A 121 6.91 -7.71 22.69
CA ALA A 121 5.53 -7.43 22.30
C ALA A 121 5.06 -8.36 21.17
N ALA A 122 5.92 -8.64 20.19
CA ALA A 122 5.60 -9.53 19.09
C ALA A 122 5.35 -10.99 19.55
N ARG A 123 6.05 -11.44 20.60
CA ARG A 123 5.87 -12.79 21.17
C ARG A 123 4.67 -12.90 22.09
N ASP A 124 4.36 -11.85 22.84
CA ASP A 124 3.31 -11.85 23.87
C ASP A 124 1.89 -11.63 23.33
N GLY A 125 1.67 -11.86 22.04
CA GLY A 125 0.37 -11.65 21.38
C GLY A 125 -0.01 -10.18 21.24
N LYS A 126 0.98 -9.28 21.31
CA LYS A 126 0.84 -7.83 21.10
C LYS A 126 1.47 -7.38 19.80
N ASP A 127 1.54 -8.27 18.80
CA ASP A 127 2.00 -7.92 17.45
C ASP A 127 1.15 -6.79 16.88
N CYS A 128 1.80 -5.81 16.22
CA CYS A 128 1.11 -4.63 15.71
C CYS A 128 0.07 -4.96 14.65
N VAL A 129 0.31 -5.98 13.81
CA VAL A 129 -0.64 -6.45 12.81
C VAL A 129 -1.81 -7.14 13.49
N ASP A 130 -1.57 -8.08 14.43
CA ASP A 130 -2.63 -8.81 15.11
C ASP A 130 -3.57 -7.88 15.88
N ILE A 131 -3.02 -6.87 16.54
CA ILE A 131 -3.81 -5.86 17.27
C ILE A 131 -4.65 -5.06 16.26
N THR A 132 -4.07 -4.70 15.13
CA THR A 132 -4.77 -3.93 14.11
C THR A 132 -5.91 -4.72 13.49
N ILE A 133 -5.67 -5.96 13.10
CA ILE A 133 -6.70 -6.84 12.52
C ILE A 133 -7.86 -7.06 13.49
N ARG A 134 -7.58 -7.29 14.78
CA ARG A 134 -8.64 -7.40 15.80
C ARG A 134 -9.46 -6.12 15.92
N LYS A 135 -8.82 -4.95 15.91
CA LYS A 135 -9.54 -3.67 15.93
C LYS A 135 -10.41 -3.46 14.69
N ILE A 136 -9.94 -3.88 13.53
CA ILE A 136 -10.72 -3.84 12.28
C ILE A 136 -11.96 -4.74 12.41
N ALA A 137 -11.79 -5.99 12.86
CA ALA A 137 -12.91 -6.92 13.09
C ALA A 137 -13.96 -6.33 14.04
N VAL A 138 -13.52 -5.76 15.16
CA VAL A 138 -14.40 -5.05 16.13
C VAL A 138 -15.10 -3.88 15.48
N ALA A 139 -14.39 -3.02 14.75
CA ALA A 139 -14.97 -1.87 14.06
C ALA A 139 -16.02 -2.26 13.02
N MET A 140 -15.86 -3.41 12.39
CA MET A 140 -16.81 -3.99 11.44
C MET A 140 -18.00 -4.72 12.11
N GLY A 141 -17.99 -4.89 13.46
CA GLY A 141 -19.03 -5.58 14.21
C GLY A 141 -18.89 -7.09 14.27
N PHE A 142 -17.69 -7.63 14.11
CA PHE A 142 -17.40 -9.07 14.06
C PHE A 142 -16.45 -9.53 15.18
N GLU A 143 -16.68 -9.12 16.42
CA GLU A 143 -15.77 -9.34 17.56
C GLU A 143 -15.47 -10.82 17.85
N GLU A 144 -16.46 -11.69 17.65
CA GLU A 144 -16.38 -13.12 17.99
C GLU A 144 -16.17 -14.03 16.78
N LYS A 145 -16.14 -13.47 15.57
CA LYS A 145 -16.02 -14.23 14.33
C LYS A 145 -14.56 -14.52 13.99
N ASP A 146 -14.31 -15.70 13.41
CA ASP A 146 -12.98 -16.01 12.87
C ASP A 146 -12.61 -15.04 11.75
N ILE A 147 -11.41 -14.48 11.83
CA ILE A 147 -10.90 -13.51 10.86
C ILE A 147 -10.77 -14.09 9.44
N SER A 148 -10.73 -15.40 9.28
CA SER A 148 -10.75 -16.08 7.98
C SER A 148 -12.11 -16.03 7.30
N GLU A 149 -13.19 -15.80 8.08
CA GLU A 149 -14.57 -15.71 7.61
C GLU A 149 -15.08 -14.28 7.45
N ILE A 150 -14.26 -13.29 7.77
CA ILE A 150 -14.60 -11.86 7.64
C ILE A 150 -13.96 -11.35 6.38
N SER A 151 -14.78 -10.99 5.37
CA SER A 151 -14.30 -10.35 4.14
C SER A 151 -14.22 -8.84 4.31
N ILE A 152 -13.21 -8.26 3.69
CA ILE A 152 -13.03 -6.82 3.53
C ILE A 152 -12.67 -6.52 2.09
N ARG A 153 -13.23 -5.46 1.53
CA ARG A 153 -12.85 -4.96 0.22
C ARG A 153 -11.82 -3.87 0.37
N VAL A 154 -10.67 -4.04 -0.26
CA VAL A 154 -9.52 -3.14 -0.13
C VAL A 154 -8.96 -2.77 -1.50
N GLY A 155 -8.40 -1.59 -1.60
CA GLY A 155 -7.71 -1.12 -2.81
C GLY A 155 -6.35 -0.53 -2.50
N ASN A 156 -5.42 -0.65 -3.43
CA ASN A 156 -4.07 -0.10 -3.31
C ASN A 156 -3.91 1.11 -4.21
N ALA A 157 -3.23 2.16 -3.71
CA ALA A 157 -2.76 3.22 -4.57
C ALA A 157 -1.66 2.67 -5.49
N THR A 158 -1.82 2.84 -6.78
CA THR A 158 -0.90 2.29 -7.77
C THR A 158 -0.50 3.36 -8.78
N SER A 159 0.77 3.41 -9.14
CA SER A 159 1.25 4.24 -10.24
C SER A 159 2.06 3.41 -11.23
N LEU A 160 1.82 3.66 -12.52
CA LEU A 160 2.59 3.09 -13.62
C LEU A 160 3.30 4.22 -14.35
N LEU A 161 4.63 4.17 -14.38
CA LEU A 161 5.48 5.11 -15.10
C LEU A 161 6.05 4.41 -16.34
N LEU A 162 5.71 4.91 -17.50
CA LEU A 162 6.22 4.41 -18.78
C LEU A 162 7.19 5.43 -19.38
N LEU A 163 8.37 4.94 -19.77
CA LEU A 163 9.43 5.71 -20.38
C LEU A 163 9.84 5.04 -21.69
N THR A 164 9.82 5.78 -22.78
CA THR A 164 10.28 5.29 -24.08
C THR A 164 11.61 5.94 -24.43
N SER A 165 12.62 5.13 -24.72
CA SER A 165 13.88 5.65 -25.21
C SER A 165 13.76 6.12 -26.66
N ALA A 166 14.37 7.25 -26.98
CA ALA A 166 14.55 7.66 -28.37
C ALA A 166 15.40 6.59 -29.10
N LYS A 167 14.95 6.12 -30.27
CA LYS A 167 15.77 5.23 -31.09
C LYS A 167 17.06 5.96 -31.43
N GLN A 168 18.21 5.40 -31.06
CA GLN A 168 19.48 5.83 -31.61
C GLN A 168 19.41 5.57 -33.12
N LYS A 169 19.56 6.63 -33.92
CA LYS A 169 19.71 6.55 -35.37
C LYS A 169 21.12 6.15 -35.71
#